data_09ad2520d6d0951c23efa9de33d3c94e
#
_entry.id   09ad2520d6d0951c23efa9de33d3c94e
#
_cell.length_a   1.000
_cell.length_b   1.000
_cell.length_c   1.000
_cell.angle_alpha   90.00
_cell.angle_beta   90.00
_cell.angle_gamma   90.00
#
_symmetry.space_group_name_H-M   'P 1'
#
loop_
_entity.id
_entity.type
_entity.pdbx_description
1 polymer ?
#
loop_
_entity_poly.entity_id
_entity_poly.type
_entity_poly.pdbx_seq_one_letter_code
_entity_poly.pdbx_strand_id
1 'polypeptide(L)'
;MDKKVNALINKFTDDELLLDKLVVSSFVRHQNLDVHKGYLVQFVAEEKDGLEQDITLLSSECTLEDVISIFELAIPQAEKTTNGAVYTPKYIRDYIVSHVFPLAGKPLAECLCADLSCGCGAFLFTLADYINKETGLSFVETYHHLYGVDISEISIRRAKILLALVALANGEIVEERDFNLYQGDSLTFDIWQMPRVRENQGIDVIVGNPPYVRSKHIDPVTKRNLSRWSTSRIGNADLYIPFFEIGNSLLSDTGALGYITVNTFFKSVNARQLRNYLSNGELSLRIINFGEQLVFKKKLAYTCLAFLTKSPSNSLFYTKANIVDVQNDKEMTFGKIEYAALDNHRGWHLNRNDVLQNIHRIETAGEPLGDKYVIKNGIATLANDVFIFRPIHSDDLYYYLIKDGKEYPIEKAICRDIIKPNILKTEEEIPEKEEKIISPYDSEHNLIKEDFFLQEYPLAYRYLQTYRKILDARDKGEGDYGAWYAFGRTQAIADNGLKLLFPYMSDLPHFVYMPKKDMLIYCGYAIYNDSETELLFLKRVLESSVFDYYMKNTSKPYSTGYYSYAKNYVKSFGIYPFSEEQKQHILSIQTKDEIDDYIRKAYRVSI
;
A
#
# COMPACT_ATOMS: atom_id res chain seq x y z
N MET A 1 5.15 17.59 18.30
CA MET A 1 3.94 18.16 18.90
C MET A 1 3.77 17.61 20.30
N ASP A 2 3.67 18.48 21.29
CA ASP A 2 3.74 18.15 22.71
C ASP A 2 2.50 17.36 23.17
N LYS A 3 2.66 16.51 24.18
CA LYS A 3 1.54 15.80 24.85
C LYS A 3 0.42 16.77 25.29
N LYS A 4 0.77 18.02 25.58
CA LYS A 4 -0.17 19.08 25.95
C LYS A 4 -1.12 19.46 24.83
N VAL A 5 -0.63 19.61 23.60
CA VAL A 5 -1.46 19.94 22.41
C VAL A 5 -2.43 18.79 22.11
N ASN A 6 -1.99 17.55 22.20
CA ASN A 6 -2.88 16.39 22.02
C ASN A 6 -3.98 16.33 23.10
N ALA A 7 -3.64 16.66 24.36
CA ALA A 7 -4.64 16.72 25.44
C ALA A 7 -5.68 17.83 25.19
N LEU A 8 -5.23 18.97 24.67
CA LEU A 8 -6.09 20.10 24.30
C LEU A 8 -7.04 19.73 23.15
N ILE A 9 -6.53 19.13 22.07
CA ILE A 9 -7.35 18.65 20.95
C ILE A 9 -8.41 17.66 21.43
N ASN A 10 -8.03 16.71 22.29
CA ASN A 10 -8.97 15.73 22.83
C ASN A 10 -10.06 16.35 23.72
N LYS A 11 -9.79 17.49 24.37
CA LYS A 11 -10.77 18.24 25.17
C LYS A 11 -11.90 18.82 24.32
N PHE A 12 -11.62 19.17 23.06
CA PHE A 12 -12.56 19.84 22.15
C PHE A 12 -12.98 18.98 20.94
N THR A 13 -12.78 17.66 20.99
CA THR A 13 -13.11 16.74 19.88
C THR A 13 -14.62 16.73 19.55
N ASP A 14 -15.47 17.03 20.52
CA ASP A 14 -16.93 17.04 20.37
C ASP A 14 -17.50 18.44 20.09
N ASP A 15 -16.66 19.49 20.10
CA ASP A 15 -17.05 20.87 19.76
C ASP A 15 -16.03 21.50 18.81
N GLU A 16 -16.24 21.24 17.53
CA GLU A 16 -15.33 21.66 16.46
C GLU A 16 -15.25 23.15 16.30
N LEU A 17 -16.37 23.88 16.52
CA LEU A 17 -16.39 25.34 16.42
C LEU A 17 -15.57 25.96 17.56
N LEU A 18 -15.66 25.40 18.76
CA LEU A 18 -14.92 25.88 19.92
C LEU A 18 -13.41 25.63 19.73
N LEU A 19 -13.04 24.51 19.10
CA LEU A 19 -11.65 24.25 18.70
C LEU A 19 -11.17 25.27 17.65
N ASP A 20 -11.98 25.57 16.64
CA ASP A 20 -11.63 26.55 15.61
C ASP A 20 -11.41 27.93 16.24
N LYS A 21 -12.27 28.36 17.17
CA LYS A 21 -12.11 29.60 17.95
C LYS A 21 -10.85 29.62 18.81
N LEU A 22 -10.54 28.49 19.48
CA LEU A 22 -9.31 28.35 20.26
C LEU A 22 -8.07 28.56 19.38
N VAL A 23 -8.02 27.91 18.22
CA VAL A 23 -6.87 27.97 17.31
C VAL A 23 -6.70 29.38 16.75
N VAL A 24 -7.78 29.99 16.25
CA VAL A 24 -7.75 31.37 15.70
C VAL A 24 -7.28 32.36 16.76
N SER A 25 -7.90 32.35 17.94
CA SER A 25 -7.55 33.30 19.01
C SER A 25 -6.13 33.10 19.55
N SER A 26 -5.65 31.85 19.59
CA SER A 26 -4.27 31.55 20.00
C SER A 26 -3.25 32.06 18.98
N PHE A 27 -3.51 31.88 17.68
CA PHE A 27 -2.64 32.38 16.61
C PHE A 27 -2.62 33.92 16.59
N VAL A 28 -3.79 34.56 16.63
CA VAL A 28 -3.93 36.00 16.67
C VAL A 28 -3.18 36.61 17.87
N ARG A 29 -3.31 36.02 19.05
CA ARG A 29 -2.55 36.42 20.24
C ARG A 29 -1.04 36.21 20.09
N HIS A 30 -0.63 35.07 19.57
CA HIS A 30 0.80 34.73 19.35
C HIS A 30 1.47 35.72 18.42
N GLN A 31 0.79 36.10 17.32
CA GLN A 31 1.29 37.03 16.31
C GLN A 31 1.03 38.53 16.64
N ASN A 32 0.38 38.81 17.79
CA ASN A 32 -0.02 40.14 18.21
C ASN A 32 -0.85 40.89 17.11
N LEU A 33 -1.79 40.17 16.53
CA LEU A 33 -2.68 40.65 15.47
C LEU A 33 -4.03 41.07 16.03
N ASP A 34 -4.79 41.80 15.26
CA ASP A 34 -6.13 42.28 15.59
C ASP A 34 -7.15 41.92 14.52
N VAL A 35 -8.34 41.47 14.95
CA VAL A 35 -9.41 40.98 14.06
C VAL A 35 -10.68 41.77 14.30
N HIS A 36 -10.91 42.80 13.47
CA HIS A 36 -12.11 43.63 13.55
C HIS A 36 -13.11 43.36 12.43
N LYS A 37 -12.70 42.79 11.33
CA LYS A 37 -13.52 42.57 10.13
C LYS A 37 -13.00 41.36 9.34
N GLY A 38 -13.79 40.93 8.36
CA GLY A 38 -13.46 39.84 7.47
C GLY A 38 -13.90 38.47 8.03
N TYR A 39 -13.51 37.42 7.31
CA TYR A 39 -13.94 36.04 7.56
C TYR A 39 -13.66 35.54 8.97
N LEU A 40 -12.55 35.97 9.58
CA LEU A 40 -12.10 35.43 10.89
C LEU A 40 -12.90 35.94 12.08
N VAL A 41 -13.66 37.05 11.96
CA VAL A 41 -14.36 37.65 13.11
C VAL A 41 -15.23 36.64 13.86
N GLN A 42 -15.92 35.77 13.14
CA GLN A 42 -16.79 34.75 13.73
C GLN A 42 -16.06 33.65 14.47
N PHE A 43 -14.74 33.54 14.31
CA PHE A 43 -13.89 32.54 14.95
C PHE A 43 -12.98 33.14 16.05
N VAL A 44 -13.16 34.39 16.40
CA VAL A 44 -12.49 34.94 17.59
C VAL A 44 -13.26 34.53 18.85
N ALA A 45 -12.53 33.99 19.84
CA ALA A 45 -13.14 33.57 21.10
C ALA A 45 -13.67 34.79 21.87
N GLU A 46 -14.89 34.65 22.41
CA GLU A 46 -15.49 35.61 23.33
C GLU A 46 -15.30 35.17 24.78
N GLU A 47 -15.46 36.05 25.74
CA GLU A 47 -15.33 35.75 27.17
C GLU A 47 -16.25 34.60 27.62
N LYS A 48 -17.48 34.52 27.05
CA LYS A 48 -18.45 33.45 27.28
C LYS A 48 -18.01 32.06 26.85
N ASP A 49 -17.05 31.94 25.95
CA ASP A 49 -16.51 30.66 25.43
C ASP A 49 -15.59 29.99 26.47
N GLY A 50 -15.10 30.73 27.46
CA GLY A 50 -14.30 30.17 28.56
C GLY A 50 -12.91 29.63 28.17
N LEU A 51 -12.36 30.12 27.05
CA LEU A 51 -11.14 29.57 26.44
C LEU A 51 -9.83 30.25 26.88
N GLU A 52 -9.87 31.26 27.75
CA GLU A 52 -8.72 32.13 28.07
C GLU A 52 -7.46 31.37 28.53
N GLN A 53 -7.63 30.35 29.36
CA GLN A 53 -6.50 29.53 29.85
C GLN A 53 -5.89 28.68 28.73
N ASP A 54 -6.76 28.08 27.89
CA ASP A 54 -6.35 27.22 26.78
C ASP A 54 -5.67 28.04 25.67
N ILE A 55 -6.17 29.25 25.40
CA ILE A 55 -5.56 30.22 24.47
C ILE A 55 -4.16 30.61 24.97
N THR A 56 -4.03 30.96 26.26
CA THR A 56 -2.73 31.31 26.83
C THR A 56 -1.72 30.16 26.73
N LEU A 57 -2.17 28.94 26.93
CA LEU A 57 -1.33 27.74 26.79
C LEU A 57 -0.88 27.49 25.35
N LEU A 58 -1.78 27.63 24.37
CA LEU A 58 -1.51 27.35 22.97
C LEU A 58 -0.75 28.48 22.28
N SER A 59 -0.98 29.74 22.67
CA SER A 59 -0.38 30.91 22.05
C SER A 59 1.14 31.04 22.27
N SER A 60 1.72 30.26 23.19
CA SER A 60 3.17 30.30 23.42
C SER A 60 3.99 29.84 22.19
N GLU A 61 3.43 28.95 21.35
CA GLU A 61 4.07 28.39 20.16
C GLU A 61 3.01 28.05 19.09
N CYS A 62 2.35 29.05 18.52
CA CYS A 62 1.28 28.84 17.54
C CYS A 62 1.66 29.43 16.17
N THR A 63 2.43 28.70 15.39
CA THR A 63 2.76 29.04 13.99
C THR A 63 1.68 28.54 13.02
N LEU A 64 1.73 28.96 11.74
CA LEU A 64 0.82 28.44 10.71
C LEU A 64 0.96 26.92 10.50
N GLU A 65 2.16 26.37 10.63
CA GLU A 65 2.37 24.91 10.56
C GLU A 65 1.78 24.20 11.79
N ASP A 66 1.75 24.83 12.95
CA ASP A 66 1.06 24.31 14.12
C ASP A 66 -0.45 24.33 13.92
N VAL A 67 -1.01 25.40 13.34
CA VAL A 67 -2.43 25.48 12.96
C VAL A 67 -2.81 24.32 12.03
N ILE A 68 -2.04 24.10 10.96
CA ILE A 68 -2.25 22.98 10.04
C ILE A 68 -2.25 21.65 10.79
N SER A 69 -1.23 21.46 11.62
CA SER A 69 -1.06 20.23 12.38
C SER A 69 -2.20 19.98 13.38
N ILE A 70 -2.71 21.02 14.04
CA ILE A 70 -3.83 20.94 14.98
C ILE A 70 -5.11 20.55 14.24
N PHE A 71 -5.44 21.25 13.14
CA PHE A 71 -6.61 20.98 12.34
C PHE A 71 -6.63 19.55 11.78
N GLU A 72 -5.50 19.08 11.27
CA GLU A 72 -5.35 17.70 10.76
C GLU A 72 -5.46 16.64 11.88
N LEU A 73 -4.89 16.91 13.06
CA LEU A 73 -4.99 15.99 14.20
C LEU A 73 -6.41 15.92 14.75
N ALA A 74 -7.14 17.02 14.71
CA ALA A 74 -8.51 17.12 15.21
C ALA A 74 -9.57 16.48 14.31
N ILE A 75 -9.21 16.03 13.09
CA ILE A 75 -10.12 15.23 12.26
C ILE A 75 -10.44 13.91 12.99
N PRO A 76 -11.71 13.55 13.20
CA PRO A 76 -12.09 12.33 13.90
C PRO A 76 -11.48 11.06 13.28
N GLN A 77 -11.11 10.09 14.12
CA GLN A 77 -10.48 8.85 13.63
C GLN A 77 -11.38 8.06 12.68
N ALA A 78 -12.69 8.11 12.87
CA ALA A 78 -13.67 7.49 11.97
C ALA A 78 -13.58 8.11 10.57
N GLU A 79 -13.54 9.44 10.46
CA GLU A 79 -13.38 10.15 9.19
C GLU A 79 -12.01 9.88 8.55
N LYS A 80 -10.92 9.86 9.34
CA LYS A 80 -9.60 9.49 8.83
C LYS A 80 -9.58 8.11 8.18
N THR A 81 -10.33 7.17 8.74
CA THR A 81 -10.42 5.79 8.21
C THR A 81 -11.26 5.75 6.94
N THR A 82 -12.38 6.46 6.92
CA THR A 82 -13.34 6.48 5.80
C THR A 82 -12.83 7.33 4.64
N ASN A 83 -12.28 8.52 4.94
CA ASN A 83 -11.86 9.50 3.94
C ASN A 83 -10.37 9.39 3.57
N GLY A 84 -9.60 8.54 4.28
CA GLY A 84 -8.19 8.30 3.96
C GLY A 84 -7.24 9.49 4.23
N ALA A 85 -7.68 10.50 4.97
CA ALA A 85 -6.93 11.72 5.24
C ALA A 85 -5.57 11.44 5.91
N VAL A 86 -4.51 12.06 5.39
CA VAL A 86 -3.14 11.93 5.90
C VAL A 86 -2.44 13.28 5.79
N TYR A 87 -1.92 13.77 6.91
CA TYR A 87 -1.11 15.00 6.93
C TYR A 87 0.12 14.91 6.03
N THR A 88 0.25 15.84 5.11
CA THR A 88 1.40 15.93 4.20
C THR A 88 2.48 16.83 4.79
N PRO A 89 3.70 16.32 5.07
CA PRO A 89 4.79 17.12 5.62
C PRO A 89 5.14 18.32 4.74
N LYS A 90 5.53 19.44 5.37
CA LYS A 90 5.87 20.69 4.69
C LYS A 90 6.86 20.49 3.55
N TYR A 91 7.98 19.80 3.79
CA TYR A 91 9.01 19.59 2.77
C TYR A 91 8.50 18.85 1.51
N ILE A 92 7.47 17.99 1.63
CA ILE A 92 6.84 17.32 0.48
C ILE A 92 5.97 18.33 -0.30
N ARG A 93 5.19 19.15 0.40
CA ARG A 93 4.34 20.17 -0.22
C ARG A 93 5.19 21.20 -0.95
N ASP A 94 6.25 21.69 -0.30
CA ASP A 94 7.17 22.65 -0.88
C ASP A 94 7.82 22.09 -2.15
N TYR A 95 8.31 20.86 -2.10
CA TYR A 95 8.92 20.18 -3.24
C TYR A 95 7.93 20.01 -4.40
N ILE A 96 6.71 19.54 -4.13
CA ILE A 96 5.70 19.36 -5.19
C ILE A 96 5.37 20.71 -5.84
N VAL A 97 5.12 21.73 -5.04
CA VAL A 97 4.73 23.07 -5.53
C VAL A 97 5.86 23.68 -6.36
N SER A 98 7.10 23.69 -5.87
CA SER A 98 8.23 24.27 -6.60
C SER A 98 8.54 23.54 -7.92
N HIS A 99 8.27 22.22 -8.01
CA HIS A 99 8.58 21.40 -9.17
C HIS A 99 7.42 21.23 -10.17
N VAL A 100 6.18 21.52 -9.78
CA VAL A 100 5.03 21.43 -10.70
C VAL A 100 4.88 22.68 -11.56
N PHE A 101 5.13 23.87 -11.01
CA PHE A 101 4.99 25.12 -11.76
C PHE A 101 5.90 25.21 -13.00
N PRO A 102 7.18 24.79 -12.95
CA PRO A 102 8.02 24.78 -14.15
C PRO A 102 7.55 23.85 -15.27
N LEU A 103 6.62 22.93 -14.96
CA LEU A 103 6.02 22.02 -15.95
C LEU A 103 4.77 22.61 -16.60
N ALA A 104 4.14 23.61 -15.97
CA ALA A 104 3.02 24.35 -16.53
C ALA A 104 3.53 25.39 -17.53
N GLY A 105 2.90 25.45 -18.71
CA GLY A 105 3.30 26.33 -19.79
C GLY A 105 2.76 27.76 -19.69
N LYS A 106 2.53 28.27 -18.47
CA LYS A 106 1.90 29.58 -18.22
C LYS A 106 2.64 30.35 -17.14
N PRO A 107 2.67 31.71 -17.20
CA PRO A 107 3.27 32.51 -16.15
C PRO A 107 2.61 32.26 -14.78
N LEU A 108 3.42 32.12 -13.73
CA LEU A 108 2.99 31.78 -12.38
C LEU A 108 1.83 32.65 -11.85
N ALA A 109 1.90 33.96 -12.10
CA ALA A 109 0.88 34.93 -11.67
C ALA A 109 -0.49 34.74 -12.34
N GLU A 110 -0.56 34.02 -13.45
CA GLU A 110 -1.77 33.80 -14.23
C GLU A 110 -2.35 32.38 -14.03
N CYS A 111 -1.61 31.49 -13.37
CA CYS A 111 -2.01 30.09 -13.21
C CYS A 111 -3.23 29.93 -12.31
N LEU A 112 -4.26 29.23 -12.79
CA LEU A 112 -5.29 28.71 -11.93
C LEU A 112 -4.79 27.41 -11.29
N CYS A 113 -4.89 27.31 -9.97
CA CYS A 113 -4.37 26.19 -9.20
C CYS A 113 -5.49 25.47 -8.43
N ALA A 114 -5.38 24.16 -8.26
CA ALA A 114 -6.38 23.41 -7.50
C ALA A 114 -5.78 22.30 -6.62
N ASP A 115 -6.46 22.00 -5.50
CA ASP A 115 -6.34 20.75 -4.75
C ASP A 115 -7.72 20.10 -4.68
N LEU A 116 -7.84 18.89 -5.26
CA LEU A 116 -9.10 18.15 -5.39
C LEU A 116 -9.43 17.28 -4.15
N SER A 117 -8.63 17.35 -3.12
CA SER A 117 -8.81 16.68 -1.81
C SER A 117 -8.10 17.50 -0.74
N CYS A 118 -8.48 18.79 -0.66
CA CYS A 118 -7.66 19.81 -0.02
C CYS A 118 -7.55 19.70 1.51
N GLY A 119 -8.40 18.87 2.15
CA GLY A 119 -8.41 18.75 3.60
C GLY A 119 -8.50 20.12 4.28
N CYS A 120 -7.71 20.34 5.30
CA CYS A 120 -7.63 21.62 6.00
C CYS A 120 -6.76 22.68 5.29
N GLY A 121 -6.47 22.52 3.99
CA GLY A 121 -5.86 23.54 3.14
C GLY A 121 -4.33 23.60 3.12
N ALA A 122 -3.64 22.56 3.57
CA ALA A 122 -2.18 22.57 3.66
C ALA A 122 -1.46 22.82 2.32
N PHE A 123 -1.89 22.19 1.22
CA PHE A 123 -1.37 22.46 -0.12
C PHE A 123 -1.79 23.84 -0.64
N LEU A 124 -3.03 24.26 -0.38
CA LEU A 124 -3.51 25.59 -0.78
C LEU A 124 -2.70 26.70 -0.12
N PHE A 125 -2.37 26.53 1.17
CA PHE A 125 -1.44 27.44 1.88
C PHE A 125 -0.07 27.47 1.20
N THR A 126 0.51 26.30 0.87
CA THR A 126 1.83 26.23 0.24
C THR A 126 1.83 26.84 -1.15
N LEU A 127 0.76 26.66 -1.93
CA LEU A 127 0.56 27.33 -3.23
C LEU A 127 0.50 28.86 -3.06
N ALA A 128 -0.32 29.35 -2.11
CA ALA A 128 -0.48 30.78 -1.86
C ALA A 128 0.84 31.46 -1.44
N ASP A 129 1.56 30.82 -0.50
CA ASP A 129 2.86 31.31 -0.02
C ASP A 129 3.90 31.35 -1.15
N TYR A 130 3.93 30.32 -2.00
CA TYR A 130 4.84 30.24 -3.14
C TYR A 130 4.53 31.30 -4.19
N ILE A 131 3.25 31.45 -4.59
CA ILE A 131 2.83 32.45 -5.59
C ILE A 131 3.11 33.86 -5.07
N ASN A 132 2.73 34.17 -3.83
CA ASN A 132 2.98 35.50 -3.23
C ASN A 132 4.49 35.82 -3.23
N LYS A 133 5.35 34.88 -2.81
CA LYS A 133 6.81 35.11 -2.76
C LYS A 133 7.44 35.32 -4.13
N GLU A 134 7.02 34.56 -5.13
CA GLU A 134 7.64 34.59 -6.46
C GLU A 134 7.08 35.72 -7.35
N THR A 135 5.82 36.15 -7.09
CA THR A 135 5.14 37.13 -7.98
C THR A 135 4.89 38.51 -7.34
N GLY A 136 4.87 38.55 -6.00
CA GLY A 136 4.44 39.76 -5.26
C GLY A 136 2.94 40.02 -5.27
N LEU A 137 2.12 39.10 -5.82
CA LEU A 137 0.65 39.18 -5.72
C LEU A 137 0.22 39.15 -4.26
N SER A 138 -0.80 39.94 -3.89
CA SER A 138 -1.42 39.85 -2.57
C SER A 138 -2.05 38.47 -2.34
N PHE A 139 -2.28 38.10 -1.08
CA PHE A 139 -2.96 36.86 -0.77
C PHE A 139 -4.40 36.86 -1.26
N VAL A 140 -5.11 38.00 -1.18
CA VAL A 140 -6.48 38.12 -1.73
C VAL A 140 -6.50 37.87 -3.23
N GLU A 141 -5.59 38.46 -4.01
CA GLU A 141 -5.48 38.21 -5.45
C GLU A 141 -5.14 36.77 -5.74
N THR A 142 -4.21 36.19 -4.97
CA THR A 142 -3.80 34.77 -5.10
C THR A 142 -4.98 33.82 -4.85
N TYR A 143 -5.82 34.07 -3.81
CA TYR A 143 -6.96 33.22 -3.49
C TYR A 143 -8.01 33.14 -4.58
N HIS A 144 -8.15 34.20 -5.38
CA HIS A 144 -9.01 34.17 -6.56
C HIS A 144 -8.53 33.18 -7.65
N HIS A 145 -7.27 32.73 -7.58
CA HIS A 145 -6.68 31.74 -8.48
C HIS A 145 -6.65 30.32 -7.90
N LEU A 146 -6.97 30.15 -6.59
CA LEU A 146 -6.92 28.89 -5.91
C LEU A 146 -8.30 28.25 -5.81
N TYR A 147 -8.39 26.96 -6.14
CA TYR A 147 -9.60 26.15 -6.04
C TYR A 147 -9.34 24.96 -5.11
N GLY A 148 -10.27 24.69 -4.21
CA GLY A 148 -10.20 23.54 -3.31
C GLY A 148 -11.52 22.80 -3.25
N VAL A 149 -11.46 21.48 -3.27
CA VAL A 149 -12.62 20.59 -3.06
C VAL A 149 -12.29 19.59 -1.98
N ASP A 150 -13.19 19.43 -1.03
CA ASP A 150 -13.13 18.35 -0.03
C ASP A 150 -14.52 17.88 0.35
N ILE A 151 -14.67 16.60 0.70
CA ILE A 151 -15.96 16.02 1.08
C ILE A 151 -16.43 16.51 2.45
N SER A 152 -15.50 16.91 3.33
CA SER A 152 -15.75 17.37 4.70
C SER A 152 -15.97 18.87 4.76
N GLU A 153 -17.15 19.29 5.22
CA GLU A 153 -17.49 20.69 5.48
C GLU A 153 -16.53 21.33 6.49
N ILE A 154 -16.17 20.57 7.51
CA ILE A 154 -15.23 21.00 8.56
C ILE A 154 -13.86 21.30 7.97
N SER A 155 -13.38 20.40 7.09
CA SER A 155 -12.11 20.59 6.40
C SER A 155 -12.11 21.86 5.56
N ILE A 156 -13.16 22.12 4.80
CA ILE A 156 -13.31 23.35 4.00
C ILE A 156 -13.34 24.59 4.88
N ARG A 157 -14.08 24.58 5.99
CA ARG A 157 -14.10 25.70 6.96
C ARG A 157 -12.69 25.97 7.51
N ARG A 158 -11.98 24.95 7.92
CA ARG A 158 -10.60 25.05 8.44
C ARG A 158 -9.60 25.49 7.39
N ALA A 159 -9.77 25.06 6.13
CA ALA A 159 -8.95 25.54 5.03
C ALA A 159 -9.14 27.05 4.82
N LYS A 160 -10.38 27.55 4.87
CA LYS A 160 -10.68 29.01 4.80
C LYS A 160 -10.09 29.76 5.99
N ILE A 161 -10.20 29.21 7.21
CA ILE A 161 -9.58 29.78 8.42
C ILE A 161 -8.06 29.87 8.24
N LEU A 162 -7.40 28.81 7.80
CA LEU A 162 -5.95 28.78 7.58
C LEU A 162 -5.53 29.89 6.59
N LEU A 163 -6.17 29.97 5.43
CA LEU A 163 -5.85 30.98 4.42
C LEU A 163 -6.14 32.41 4.93
N ALA A 164 -7.23 32.60 5.69
CA ALA A 164 -7.52 33.87 6.30
C ALA A 164 -6.48 34.29 7.35
N LEU A 165 -5.95 33.36 8.15
CA LEU A 165 -4.86 33.62 9.08
C LEU A 165 -3.55 34.01 8.35
N VAL A 166 -3.28 33.36 7.21
CA VAL A 166 -2.13 33.72 6.36
C VAL A 166 -2.24 35.14 5.85
N ALA A 167 -3.37 35.50 5.29
CA ALA A 167 -3.63 36.87 4.79
C ALA A 167 -3.51 37.90 5.93
N LEU A 168 -4.14 37.64 7.07
CA LEU A 168 -4.10 38.51 8.24
C LEU A 168 -2.66 38.71 8.77
N ALA A 169 -1.85 37.65 8.83
CA ALA A 169 -0.45 37.75 9.23
C ALA A 169 0.40 38.62 8.28
N ASN A 170 -0.07 38.84 7.06
CA ASN A 170 0.55 39.69 6.06
C ASN A 170 -0.18 41.06 5.90
N GLY A 171 -1.06 41.39 6.84
CA GLY A 171 -1.77 42.67 6.86
C GLY A 171 -2.96 42.76 5.90
N GLU A 172 -3.41 41.66 5.35
CA GLU A 172 -4.55 41.60 4.42
C GLU A 172 -5.79 41.04 5.13
N ILE A 173 -6.96 41.45 4.66
CA ILE A 173 -8.26 40.99 5.18
C ILE A 173 -9.03 40.35 4.06
N VAL A 174 -9.55 39.14 4.31
CA VAL A 174 -10.31 38.34 3.35
C VAL A 174 -11.75 38.14 3.83
N GLU A 175 -12.65 38.06 2.88
CA GLU A 175 -14.07 37.77 3.06
C GLU A 175 -14.40 36.38 2.51
N GLU A 176 -15.55 35.82 2.89
CA GLU A 176 -16.01 34.53 2.40
C GLU A 176 -15.98 34.40 0.87
N ARG A 177 -16.31 35.45 0.17
CA ARG A 177 -16.36 35.52 -1.31
C ARG A 177 -15.01 35.46 -2.01
N ASP A 178 -13.92 35.64 -1.28
CA ASP A 178 -12.56 35.62 -1.84
C ASP A 178 -12.03 34.17 -1.99
N PHE A 179 -12.74 33.20 -1.44
CA PHE A 179 -12.35 31.80 -1.50
C PHE A 179 -13.15 31.02 -2.55
N ASN A 180 -12.46 30.24 -3.37
CA ASN A 180 -13.07 29.22 -4.25
C ASN A 180 -12.89 27.80 -3.63
N LEU A 181 -13.34 27.62 -2.38
CA LEU A 181 -13.25 26.38 -1.65
C LEU A 181 -14.65 25.79 -1.43
N TYR A 182 -14.86 24.56 -1.91
CA TYR A 182 -16.18 23.94 -2.01
C TYR A 182 -16.25 22.61 -1.30
N GLN A 183 -17.31 22.39 -0.54
CA GLN A 183 -17.65 21.08 -0.06
C GLN A 183 -18.20 20.25 -1.22
N GLY A 184 -17.62 19.07 -1.47
CA GLY A 184 -18.09 18.15 -2.52
C GLY A 184 -17.28 16.89 -2.64
N ASP A 185 -17.89 15.87 -3.25
CA ASP A 185 -17.21 14.63 -3.63
C ASP A 185 -16.52 14.84 -4.99
N SER A 186 -15.20 14.87 -5.03
CA SER A 186 -14.39 15.09 -6.23
C SER A 186 -14.62 14.05 -7.33
N LEU A 187 -15.18 12.88 -7.00
CA LEU A 187 -15.63 11.90 -8.00
C LEU A 187 -16.81 12.39 -8.83
N THR A 188 -17.54 13.39 -8.34
CA THR A 188 -18.78 13.90 -8.97
C THR A 188 -18.87 15.40 -9.05
N PHE A 189 -17.99 16.12 -8.34
CA PHE A 189 -17.99 17.57 -8.32
C PHE A 189 -17.57 18.14 -9.68
N ASP A 190 -18.40 18.99 -10.24
CA ASP A 190 -18.18 19.59 -11.55
C ASP A 190 -17.54 20.97 -11.43
N ILE A 191 -16.22 21.01 -11.39
CA ILE A 191 -15.44 22.24 -11.32
C ILE A 191 -15.52 23.08 -12.62
N TRP A 192 -15.95 22.46 -13.74
CA TRP A 192 -16.19 23.16 -15.00
C TRP A 192 -17.37 24.16 -14.94
N GLN A 193 -18.22 24.09 -13.89
CA GLN A 193 -19.25 25.10 -13.67
C GLN A 193 -18.66 26.47 -13.29
N MET A 194 -17.41 26.52 -12.85
CA MET A 194 -16.73 27.76 -12.47
C MET A 194 -16.37 28.57 -13.72
N PRO A 195 -16.85 29.85 -13.86
CA PRO A 195 -16.64 30.65 -15.07
C PRO A 195 -15.17 30.81 -15.45
N ARG A 196 -14.31 31.15 -14.48
CA ARG A 196 -12.87 31.33 -14.73
C ARG A 196 -12.17 30.04 -15.20
N VAL A 197 -12.59 28.87 -14.70
CA VAL A 197 -12.05 27.60 -15.16
C VAL A 197 -12.42 27.32 -16.61
N ARG A 198 -13.66 27.64 -17.01
CA ARG A 198 -14.10 27.51 -18.41
C ARG A 198 -13.37 28.49 -19.34
N GLU A 199 -13.25 29.74 -18.92
CA GLU A 199 -12.53 30.78 -19.68
C GLU A 199 -11.06 30.41 -19.86
N ASN A 200 -10.44 29.83 -18.84
CA ASN A 200 -9.06 29.35 -18.85
C ASN A 200 -8.89 28.01 -19.58
N GLN A 201 -9.98 27.37 -19.99
CA GLN A 201 -9.98 26.03 -20.59
C GLN A 201 -9.36 24.95 -19.69
N GLY A 202 -9.49 25.09 -18.39
CA GLY A 202 -9.02 24.14 -17.38
C GLY A 202 -8.23 24.78 -16.24
N ILE A 203 -7.59 23.95 -15.46
CA ILE A 203 -6.71 24.31 -14.34
C ILE A 203 -5.26 24.15 -14.80
N ASP A 204 -4.41 25.12 -14.49
CA ASP A 204 -3.02 25.12 -14.95
C ASP A 204 -2.11 24.30 -14.03
N VAL A 205 -2.39 24.29 -12.72
CA VAL A 205 -1.63 23.53 -11.74
C VAL A 205 -2.57 22.79 -10.78
N ILE A 206 -2.46 21.47 -10.73
CA ILE A 206 -3.18 20.65 -9.75
C ILE A 206 -2.16 19.99 -8.83
N VAL A 207 -2.32 20.20 -7.54
CA VAL A 207 -1.49 19.52 -6.51
C VAL A 207 -2.38 18.79 -5.51
N GLY A 208 -1.82 17.89 -4.72
CA GLY A 208 -2.57 17.27 -3.65
C GLY A 208 -2.01 15.93 -3.17
N ASN A 209 -2.72 15.39 -2.19
CA ASN A 209 -2.51 14.07 -1.63
C ASN A 209 -3.84 13.28 -1.70
N PRO A 210 -4.16 12.63 -2.83
CA PRO A 210 -5.40 11.88 -2.99
C PRO A 210 -5.64 10.84 -1.89
N PRO A 211 -6.89 10.58 -1.48
CA PRO A 211 -7.22 9.76 -0.32
C PRO A 211 -6.83 8.28 -0.47
N TYR A 212 -6.08 7.71 0.52
CA TYR A 212 -5.62 6.31 0.50
C TYR A 212 -6.63 5.37 1.16
N VAL A 213 -7.79 5.16 0.53
CA VAL A 213 -8.82 4.22 1.00
C VAL A 213 -8.80 2.97 0.11
N ARG A 214 -8.59 1.81 0.76
CA ARG A 214 -8.60 0.53 0.05
C ARG A 214 -10.03 0.15 -0.35
N SER A 215 -10.20 -0.48 -1.50
CA SER A 215 -11.50 -0.86 -2.08
C SER A 215 -12.45 -1.59 -1.11
N LYS A 216 -11.92 -2.41 -0.20
CA LYS A 216 -12.72 -3.13 0.80
C LYS A 216 -13.34 -2.25 1.90
N HIS A 217 -12.85 -1.01 2.05
CA HIS A 217 -13.34 -0.04 3.04
C HIS A 217 -14.16 1.08 2.41
N ILE A 218 -14.32 1.08 1.09
CA ILE A 218 -15.11 2.07 0.36
C ILE A 218 -16.59 1.72 0.49
N ASP A 219 -17.40 2.71 0.88
CA ASP A 219 -18.84 2.58 1.01
C ASP A 219 -19.55 2.39 -0.35
N PRO A 220 -20.81 1.92 -0.36
CA PRO A 220 -21.54 1.63 -1.60
C PRO A 220 -21.83 2.87 -2.48
N VAL A 221 -21.95 4.06 -1.90
CA VAL A 221 -22.21 5.31 -2.67
C VAL A 221 -20.94 5.70 -3.42
N THR A 222 -19.83 5.77 -2.70
CA THR A 222 -18.51 6.05 -3.28
C THR A 222 -18.13 5.02 -4.36
N LYS A 223 -18.45 3.71 -4.15
CA LYS A 223 -18.24 2.68 -5.19
C LYS A 223 -19.02 2.96 -6.48
N ARG A 224 -20.25 3.44 -6.39
CA ARG A 224 -21.02 3.86 -7.58
C ARG A 224 -20.38 5.04 -8.28
N ASN A 225 -19.86 6.01 -7.54
CA ASN A 225 -19.18 7.17 -8.10
C ASN A 225 -17.87 6.80 -8.80
N LEU A 226 -17.11 5.85 -8.23
CA LEU A 226 -15.90 5.28 -8.87
C LEU A 226 -16.18 4.70 -10.25
N SER A 227 -17.35 4.12 -10.49
CA SER A 227 -17.70 3.51 -11.78
C SER A 227 -17.82 4.49 -12.95
N ARG A 228 -17.87 5.80 -12.68
CA ARG A 228 -17.89 6.86 -13.70
C ARG A 228 -16.54 7.03 -14.41
N TRP A 229 -15.45 6.64 -13.75
CA TRP A 229 -14.09 6.86 -14.23
C TRP A 229 -13.50 5.61 -14.86
N SER A 230 -12.87 5.74 -16.02
CA SER A 230 -12.33 4.60 -16.77
C SER A 230 -11.25 3.84 -15.98
N THR A 231 -10.49 4.57 -15.17
CA THR A 231 -9.41 4.02 -14.33
C THR A 231 -9.90 3.18 -13.14
N SER A 232 -11.17 3.32 -12.75
CA SER A 232 -11.73 2.66 -11.55
C SER A 232 -13.03 1.88 -11.80
N ARG A 233 -13.58 1.93 -13.00
CA ARG A 233 -14.85 1.28 -13.37
C ARG A 233 -14.79 -0.26 -13.35
N ILE A 234 -13.61 -0.85 -13.54
CA ILE A 234 -13.41 -2.30 -13.60
C ILE A 234 -12.52 -2.75 -12.43
N GLY A 235 -12.97 -3.79 -11.72
CA GLY A 235 -12.22 -4.37 -10.60
C GLY A 235 -12.49 -3.68 -9.26
N ASN A 236 -11.55 -3.81 -8.33
CA ASN A 236 -11.64 -3.28 -6.97
C ASN A 236 -10.65 -2.12 -6.79
N ALA A 237 -10.91 -0.99 -7.44
CA ALA A 237 -10.04 0.17 -7.40
C ALA A 237 -9.98 0.79 -6.00
N ASP A 238 -8.79 1.20 -5.56
CA ASP A 238 -8.59 2.03 -4.38
C ASP A 238 -8.92 3.50 -4.74
N LEU A 239 -9.32 4.30 -3.74
CA LEU A 239 -9.93 5.62 -3.97
C LEU A 239 -9.00 6.64 -4.66
N TYR A 240 -7.68 6.56 -4.47
CA TYR A 240 -6.72 7.47 -5.10
C TYR A 240 -6.61 7.31 -6.64
N ILE A 241 -7.01 6.16 -7.17
CA ILE A 241 -6.81 5.78 -8.58
C ILE A 241 -7.49 6.75 -9.55
N PRO A 242 -8.79 7.07 -9.43
CA PRO A 242 -9.46 7.97 -10.36
C PRO A 242 -8.96 9.41 -10.28
N PHE A 243 -8.30 9.84 -9.20
CA PHE A 243 -7.79 11.21 -9.09
C PHE A 243 -6.77 11.59 -10.16
N PHE A 244 -6.03 10.62 -10.72
CA PHE A 244 -5.18 10.86 -11.90
C PHE A 244 -6.01 11.20 -13.14
N GLU A 245 -7.10 10.49 -13.39
CA GLU A 245 -8.00 10.75 -14.52
C GLU A 245 -8.78 12.03 -14.31
N ILE A 246 -9.30 12.28 -13.10
CA ILE A 246 -9.99 13.52 -12.72
C ILE A 246 -9.06 14.70 -12.92
N GLY A 247 -7.88 14.67 -12.31
CA GLY A 247 -6.90 15.75 -12.44
C GLY A 247 -6.52 16.01 -13.89
N ASN A 248 -6.18 14.95 -14.66
CA ASN A 248 -5.83 15.10 -16.07
C ASN A 248 -6.99 15.67 -16.91
N SER A 249 -8.25 15.30 -16.61
CA SER A 249 -9.42 15.84 -17.32
C SER A 249 -9.67 17.31 -17.06
N LEU A 250 -9.22 17.80 -15.90
CA LEU A 250 -9.37 19.20 -15.49
C LEU A 250 -8.18 20.08 -15.89
N LEU A 251 -7.02 19.51 -16.22
CA LEU A 251 -5.87 20.30 -16.66
C LEU A 251 -6.19 21.07 -17.94
N SER A 252 -5.69 22.31 -18.03
CA SER A 252 -5.52 23.02 -19.29
C SER A 252 -4.53 22.27 -20.21
N ASP A 253 -4.47 22.62 -21.48
CA ASP A 253 -3.61 21.87 -22.44
C ASP A 253 -2.12 21.94 -22.08
N THR A 254 -1.69 23.00 -21.42
CA THR A 254 -0.30 23.18 -20.94
C THR A 254 -0.17 22.99 -19.44
N GLY A 255 -1.23 22.49 -18.78
CA GLY A 255 -1.26 22.33 -17.33
C GLY A 255 -0.42 21.16 -16.83
N ALA A 256 -0.11 21.20 -15.54
CA ALA A 256 0.66 20.19 -14.84
C ALA A 256 0.00 19.76 -13.53
N LEU A 257 0.15 18.48 -13.20
CA LEU A 257 -0.33 17.87 -11.96
C LEU A 257 0.85 17.37 -11.14
N GLY A 258 0.84 17.63 -9.83
CA GLY A 258 1.83 17.13 -8.86
C GLY A 258 1.17 16.48 -7.66
N TYR A 259 1.24 15.15 -7.54
CA TYR A 259 0.67 14.38 -6.43
C TYR A 259 1.71 13.67 -5.61
N ILE A 260 1.50 13.61 -4.28
CA ILE A 260 2.02 12.51 -3.49
C ILE A 260 0.98 11.41 -3.44
N THR A 261 1.36 10.18 -3.76
CA THR A 261 0.44 9.03 -3.77
C THR A 261 1.16 7.74 -3.38
N VAL A 262 0.39 6.66 -3.16
CA VAL A 262 0.98 5.35 -2.86
C VAL A 262 1.64 4.74 -4.11
N ASN A 263 2.84 4.20 -3.95
CA ASN A 263 3.59 3.58 -5.06
C ASN A 263 3.05 2.19 -5.46
N THR A 264 2.05 1.68 -4.73
CA THR A 264 1.45 0.38 -5.01
C THR A 264 0.78 0.31 -6.38
N PHE A 265 0.42 1.44 -7.02
CA PHE A 265 -0.17 1.43 -8.35
C PHE A 265 0.79 0.87 -9.42
N PHE A 266 2.08 0.83 -9.17
CA PHE A 266 3.03 0.20 -10.10
C PHE A 266 2.73 -1.29 -10.29
N LYS A 267 2.43 -2.02 -9.21
CA LYS A 267 2.31 -3.49 -9.22
C LYS A 267 0.91 -4.02 -8.87
N SER A 268 0.03 -3.20 -8.28
CA SER A 268 -1.29 -3.64 -7.85
C SER A 268 -2.17 -4.07 -9.03
N VAL A 269 -2.86 -5.21 -8.87
CA VAL A 269 -3.91 -5.66 -9.79
C VAL A 269 -5.02 -4.62 -9.93
N ASN A 270 -5.36 -3.96 -8.83
CA ASN A 270 -6.42 -2.95 -8.78
C ASN A 270 -6.12 -1.68 -9.59
N ALA A 271 -4.84 -1.42 -9.90
CA ALA A 271 -4.39 -0.26 -10.65
C ALA A 271 -4.13 -0.53 -12.14
N ARG A 272 -4.54 -1.68 -12.69
CA ARG A 272 -4.35 -2.02 -14.11
C ARG A 272 -4.94 -0.97 -15.04
N GLN A 273 -6.15 -0.50 -14.74
CA GLN A 273 -6.83 0.49 -15.57
C GLN A 273 -6.14 1.86 -15.51
N LEU A 274 -5.57 2.23 -14.36
CA LEU A 274 -4.76 3.43 -14.26
C LEU A 274 -3.50 3.33 -15.13
N ARG A 275 -2.77 2.20 -15.07
CA ARG A 275 -1.59 1.98 -15.92
C ARG A 275 -1.95 2.02 -17.42
N ASN A 276 -3.06 1.40 -17.80
CA ASN A 276 -3.58 1.49 -19.18
C ASN A 276 -3.90 2.94 -19.57
N TYR A 277 -4.56 3.69 -18.69
CA TYR A 277 -4.91 5.09 -18.93
C TYR A 277 -3.66 5.96 -19.17
N LEU A 278 -2.66 5.83 -18.31
CA LEU A 278 -1.42 6.61 -18.40
C LEU A 278 -0.60 6.26 -19.65
N SER A 279 -0.46 4.97 -19.97
CA SER A 279 0.35 4.51 -21.11
C SER A 279 -0.35 4.69 -22.45
N ASN A 280 -1.65 4.37 -22.56
CA ASN A 280 -2.41 4.51 -23.81
C ASN A 280 -2.73 5.97 -24.13
N GLY A 281 -2.81 6.83 -23.11
CA GLY A 281 -2.95 8.27 -23.27
C GLY A 281 -1.64 8.97 -23.66
N GLU A 282 -0.52 8.23 -23.70
CA GLU A 282 0.80 8.78 -23.99
C GLU A 282 1.13 10.02 -23.15
N LEU A 283 0.74 9.99 -21.86
CA LEU A 283 0.90 11.10 -20.95
C LEU A 283 2.37 11.20 -20.47
N SER A 284 2.91 12.40 -20.42
CA SER A 284 4.23 12.62 -19.81
C SER A 284 4.14 12.49 -18.29
N LEU A 285 4.75 11.45 -17.75
CA LEU A 285 4.73 11.12 -16.33
C LEU A 285 6.15 11.08 -15.76
N ARG A 286 6.40 11.85 -14.70
CA ARG A 286 7.65 11.78 -13.91
C ARG A 286 7.33 11.22 -12.55
N ILE A 287 8.13 10.23 -12.08
CA ILE A 287 7.93 9.54 -10.80
C ILE A 287 9.21 9.61 -9.96
N ILE A 288 9.09 10.10 -8.73
CA ILE A 288 10.12 10.01 -7.69
C ILE A 288 9.62 9.01 -6.67
N ASN A 289 10.21 7.82 -6.61
CA ASN A 289 9.77 6.73 -5.75
C ASN A 289 10.63 6.63 -4.49
N PHE A 290 10.00 6.72 -3.32
CA PHE A 290 10.69 6.57 -2.03
C PHE A 290 10.93 5.09 -1.63
N GLY A 291 10.49 4.14 -2.46
CA GLY A 291 10.63 2.71 -2.15
C GLY A 291 9.91 2.32 -0.87
N GLU A 292 10.66 1.84 0.12
CA GLU A 292 10.15 1.39 1.42
C GLU A 292 10.23 2.47 2.51
N GLN A 293 10.74 3.65 2.19
CA GLN A 293 10.84 4.73 3.16
C GLN A 293 9.44 5.30 3.47
N LEU A 294 9.19 5.54 4.75
CA LEU A 294 7.91 6.04 5.23
C LEU A 294 7.93 7.56 5.34
N VAL A 295 7.29 8.25 4.41
CA VAL A 295 7.03 9.69 4.49
C VAL A 295 6.08 9.98 5.67
N PHE A 296 5.10 9.13 5.88
CA PHE A 296 4.10 9.26 6.93
C PHE A 296 4.43 8.36 8.12
N LYS A 297 4.95 8.93 9.23
CA LYS A 297 5.39 8.17 10.42
C LYS A 297 4.30 7.32 11.10
N LYS A 298 3.02 7.72 10.95
CA LYS A 298 1.87 7.06 11.61
C LYS A 298 1.06 6.14 10.68
N LYS A 299 1.37 6.08 9.39
CA LYS A 299 0.64 5.26 8.41
C LYS A 299 1.64 4.44 7.57
N LEU A 300 1.47 3.14 7.58
CA LEU A 300 2.28 2.24 6.75
C LEU A 300 1.84 2.36 5.28
N ALA A 301 2.32 3.40 4.60
CA ALA A 301 2.08 3.65 3.19
C ALA A 301 3.40 3.99 2.50
N TYR A 302 3.79 3.17 1.54
CA TYR A 302 4.92 3.45 0.67
C TYR A 302 4.47 4.36 -0.46
N THR A 303 5.15 5.49 -0.64
CA THR A 303 4.69 6.57 -1.50
C THR A 303 5.70 6.93 -2.59
N CYS A 304 5.19 7.69 -3.56
CA CYS A 304 5.98 8.34 -4.59
C CYS A 304 5.40 9.74 -4.85
N LEU A 305 6.21 10.62 -5.44
CA LEU A 305 5.73 11.84 -6.08
C LEU A 305 5.50 11.53 -7.56
N ALA A 306 4.38 12.00 -8.09
CA ALA A 306 3.99 11.82 -9.49
C ALA A 306 3.67 13.18 -10.09
N PHE A 307 4.40 13.54 -11.15
CA PHE A 307 4.14 14.75 -11.93
C PHE A 307 3.66 14.34 -13.31
N LEU A 308 2.52 14.89 -13.74
CA LEU A 308 1.87 14.53 -14.99
C LEU A 308 1.56 15.79 -15.80
N THR A 309 1.78 15.73 -17.12
CA THR A 309 1.35 16.75 -18.08
C THR A 309 0.66 16.10 -19.27
N LYS A 310 -0.15 16.88 -20.00
CA LYS A 310 -0.78 16.43 -21.25
C LYS A 310 0.18 16.38 -22.45
N SER A 311 1.44 16.81 -22.28
CA SER A 311 2.43 16.72 -23.36
C SER A 311 2.61 15.26 -23.81
N PRO A 312 2.40 14.97 -25.10
CA PRO A 312 2.52 13.59 -25.58
C PRO A 312 3.90 12.99 -25.30
N SER A 313 3.91 11.78 -24.76
CA SER A 313 5.14 11.04 -24.48
C SER A 313 4.92 9.53 -24.57
N ASN A 314 5.75 8.84 -25.33
CA ASN A 314 5.78 7.38 -25.37
C ASN A 314 6.52 6.76 -24.17
N SER A 315 6.93 7.58 -23.20
CA SER A 315 7.80 7.16 -22.11
C SER A 315 7.46 7.87 -20.82
N LEU A 316 7.67 7.21 -19.70
CA LEU A 316 7.71 7.84 -18.39
C LEU A 316 9.16 8.08 -17.93
N PHE A 317 9.33 8.97 -16.98
CA PHE A 317 10.60 9.30 -16.36
C PHE A 317 10.57 8.86 -14.89
N TYR A 318 11.54 8.05 -14.48
CA TYR A 318 11.55 7.42 -13.18
C TYR A 318 12.88 7.62 -12.46
N THR A 319 12.80 7.91 -11.15
CA THR A 319 13.95 7.84 -10.24
C THR A 319 13.52 7.24 -8.90
N LYS A 320 14.44 6.57 -8.22
CA LYS A 320 14.31 6.19 -6.83
C LYS A 320 15.16 7.16 -6.00
N ALA A 321 14.56 7.79 -5.00
CA ALA A 321 15.21 8.79 -4.16
C ALA A 321 15.01 8.50 -2.68
N ASN A 322 15.90 9.02 -1.84
CA ASN A 322 15.70 9.05 -0.41
C ASN A 322 14.86 10.27 -0.02
N ILE A 323 14.12 10.16 1.09
CA ILE A 323 13.35 11.29 1.64
C ILE A 323 14.25 12.52 1.86
N VAL A 324 15.48 12.29 2.32
CA VAL A 324 16.47 13.36 2.57
C VAL A 324 16.87 14.09 1.28
N ASP A 325 16.87 13.43 0.13
CA ASP A 325 17.16 14.07 -1.16
C ASP A 325 16.08 15.11 -1.50
N VAL A 326 14.80 14.78 -1.23
CA VAL A 326 13.66 15.70 -1.41
C VAL A 326 13.67 16.82 -0.35
N GLN A 327 14.02 16.51 0.91
CA GLN A 327 14.13 17.52 1.97
C GLN A 327 15.19 18.59 1.66
N ASN A 328 16.24 18.20 0.96
CA ASN A 328 17.36 19.08 0.60
C ASN A 328 17.22 19.64 -0.82
N ASP A 329 16.08 19.46 -1.47
CA ASP A 329 15.80 19.89 -2.85
C ASP A 329 16.91 19.50 -3.84
N LYS A 330 17.41 18.26 -3.72
CA LYS A 330 18.48 17.77 -4.55
C LYS A 330 18.02 17.54 -5.98
N GLU A 331 18.82 17.97 -6.93
CA GLU A 331 18.55 17.69 -8.34
C GLU A 331 18.46 16.19 -8.62
N MET A 332 17.37 15.77 -9.28
CA MET A 332 17.07 14.36 -9.55
C MET A 332 17.41 13.97 -10.99
N THR A 333 18.19 12.92 -11.14
CA THR A 333 18.42 12.29 -12.45
C THR A 333 17.36 11.23 -12.72
N PHE A 334 16.62 11.37 -13.80
CA PHE A 334 15.55 10.45 -14.19
C PHE A 334 16.01 9.47 -15.28
N GLY A 335 15.72 8.19 -15.08
CA GLY A 335 15.76 7.19 -16.15
C GLY A 335 14.51 7.28 -17.02
N LYS A 336 14.68 7.24 -18.34
CA LYS A 336 13.57 7.17 -19.31
C LYS A 336 13.19 5.71 -19.52
N ILE A 337 11.89 5.40 -19.39
CA ILE A 337 11.32 4.04 -19.57
C ILE A 337 10.19 4.15 -20.58
N GLU A 338 10.27 3.42 -21.68
CA GLU A 338 9.22 3.41 -22.71
C GLU A 338 7.99 2.64 -22.21
N TYR A 339 6.80 3.18 -22.46
CA TYR A 339 5.54 2.51 -22.08
C TYR A 339 5.38 1.13 -22.75
N ALA A 340 5.88 0.96 -23.96
CA ALA A 340 5.88 -0.31 -24.68
C ALA A 340 6.70 -1.42 -23.98
N ALA A 341 7.65 -1.04 -23.14
CA ALA A 341 8.45 -1.99 -22.34
C ALA A 341 7.78 -2.37 -21.01
N LEU A 342 6.64 -1.79 -20.68
CA LEU A 342 5.94 -1.97 -19.41
C LEU A 342 4.71 -2.87 -19.57
N ASP A 343 4.54 -3.82 -18.63
CA ASP A 343 3.36 -4.68 -18.61
C ASP A 343 2.25 -4.06 -17.73
N ASN A 344 1.24 -3.49 -18.36
CA ASN A 344 0.10 -2.87 -17.64
C ASN A 344 -0.72 -3.90 -16.86
N HIS A 345 -0.73 -5.17 -17.29
CA HIS A 345 -1.53 -6.22 -16.67
C HIS A 345 -0.81 -6.84 -15.46
N ARG A 346 0.47 -7.21 -15.60
CA ARG A 346 1.28 -7.81 -14.54
C ARG A 346 1.80 -6.79 -13.55
N GLY A 347 2.01 -5.55 -14.00
CA GLY A 347 2.54 -4.43 -13.24
C GLY A 347 3.80 -3.83 -13.85
N TRP A 348 4.04 -2.57 -13.53
CA TRP A 348 5.23 -1.86 -13.97
C TRP A 348 6.42 -2.17 -13.08
N HIS A 349 7.46 -2.75 -13.64
CA HIS A 349 8.75 -2.89 -12.99
C HIS A 349 9.58 -1.63 -13.26
N LEU A 350 9.39 -0.61 -12.43
CA LEU A 350 10.10 0.67 -12.54
C LEU A 350 11.44 0.56 -11.81
N ASN A 351 12.54 0.61 -12.57
CA ASN A 351 13.87 0.55 -12.04
C ASN A 351 14.86 1.21 -13.03
N ARG A 352 16.16 1.26 -12.68
CA ARG A 352 17.21 1.72 -13.58
C ARG A 352 17.31 0.78 -14.79
N ASN A 353 17.75 1.31 -15.94
CA ASN A 353 17.82 0.54 -17.18
C ASN A 353 18.70 -0.72 -17.07
N ASP A 354 19.81 -0.64 -16.33
CA ASP A 354 20.67 -1.81 -16.10
C ASP A 354 19.96 -2.91 -15.34
N VAL A 355 19.16 -2.55 -14.32
CA VAL A 355 18.33 -3.49 -13.56
C VAL A 355 17.24 -4.10 -14.43
N LEU A 356 16.55 -3.28 -15.24
CA LEU A 356 15.51 -3.75 -16.16
C LEU A 356 16.08 -4.72 -17.21
N GLN A 357 17.26 -4.44 -17.74
CA GLN A 357 17.94 -5.34 -18.65
C GLN A 357 18.31 -6.67 -17.99
N ASN A 358 18.79 -6.65 -16.74
CA ASN A 358 19.09 -7.87 -16.01
C ASN A 358 17.82 -8.68 -15.75
N ILE A 359 16.70 -8.04 -15.32
CA ILE A 359 15.41 -8.73 -15.14
C ILE A 359 14.97 -9.39 -16.46
N HIS A 360 15.02 -8.65 -17.56
CA HIS A 360 14.66 -9.18 -18.87
C HIS A 360 15.52 -10.39 -19.27
N ARG A 361 16.86 -10.30 -19.07
CA ARG A 361 17.77 -11.45 -19.32
C ARG A 361 17.40 -12.66 -18.48
N ILE A 362 17.05 -12.46 -17.19
CA ILE A 362 16.67 -13.53 -16.30
C ILE A 362 15.33 -14.17 -16.77
N GLU A 363 14.31 -13.37 -17.04
CA GLU A 363 13.00 -13.90 -17.45
C GLU A 363 13.04 -14.60 -18.82
N THR A 364 13.93 -14.17 -19.71
CA THR A 364 14.08 -14.75 -21.06
C THR A 364 15.21 -15.79 -21.18
N ALA A 365 15.90 -16.11 -20.07
CA ALA A 365 17.01 -17.07 -20.07
C ALA A 365 16.59 -18.49 -20.44
N GLY A 366 15.33 -18.83 -20.19
CA GLY A 366 14.77 -20.15 -20.47
C GLY A 366 13.30 -20.21 -20.13
N GLU A 367 12.76 -21.42 -19.99
CA GLU A 367 11.37 -21.64 -19.64
C GLU A 367 11.05 -21.06 -18.24
N PRO A 368 9.92 -20.31 -18.08
CA PRO A 368 9.52 -19.79 -16.78
C PRO A 368 9.34 -20.89 -15.75
N LEU A 369 9.75 -20.63 -14.50
CA LEU A 369 9.66 -21.60 -13.39
C LEU A 369 8.25 -22.17 -13.23
N GLY A 370 7.22 -21.31 -13.37
CA GLY A 370 5.83 -21.73 -13.19
C GLY A 370 5.24 -22.53 -14.35
N ASP A 371 5.88 -22.53 -15.52
CA ASP A 371 5.51 -23.34 -16.68
C ASP A 371 6.25 -24.68 -16.65
N LYS A 372 7.51 -24.66 -16.21
CA LYS A 372 8.36 -25.86 -16.12
C LYS A 372 8.04 -26.74 -14.91
N TYR A 373 7.64 -26.16 -13.78
CA TYR A 373 7.39 -26.90 -12.52
C TYR A 373 6.01 -26.58 -11.93
N VAL A 374 5.45 -27.59 -11.25
CA VAL A 374 4.17 -27.46 -10.55
C VAL A 374 4.39 -26.75 -9.22
N ILE A 375 3.87 -25.53 -9.08
CA ILE A 375 3.92 -24.74 -7.84
C ILE A 375 2.54 -24.72 -7.20
N LYS A 376 2.41 -25.18 -5.96
CA LYS A 376 1.13 -25.23 -5.23
C LYS A 376 1.23 -24.58 -3.85
N ASN A 377 0.09 -24.06 -3.39
CA ASN A 377 -0.10 -23.60 -2.02
C ASN A 377 -0.39 -24.79 -1.12
N GLY A 378 -0.12 -24.64 0.17
CA GLY A 378 -0.59 -25.59 1.17
C GLY A 378 -2.11 -25.55 1.38
N ILE A 379 -2.60 -26.47 2.20
CA ILE A 379 -3.99 -26.52 2.64
C ILE A 379 -4.34 -25.28 3.48
N ALA A 380 -5.61 -24.93 3.53
CA ALA A 380 -6.10 -23.85 4.40
C ALA A 380 -7.29 -24.34 5.21
N THR A 381 -7.07 -24.61 6.48
CA THR A 381 -8.14 -25.04 7.40
C THR A 381 -9.07 -23.89 7.77
N LEU A 382 -8.60 -22.65 7.68
CA LEU A 382 -9.19 -21.41 8.21
C LEU A 382 -9.36 -21.43 9.75
N ALA A 383 -8.81 -22.45 10.42
CA ALA A 383 -8.77 -22.60 11.87
C ALA A 383 -7.57 -23.47 12.25
N ASN A 384 -6.36 -23.06 11.80
CA ASN A 384 -5.13 -23.85 12.00
C ASN A 384 -4.95 -24.26 13.46
N ASP A 385 -5.16 -23.36 14.41
CA ASP A 385 -5.02 -23.62 15.84
C ASP A 385 -5.98 -24.69 16.40
N VAL A 386 -7.02 -25.06 15.66
CA VAL A 386 -7.95 -26.14 16.03
C VAL A 386 -7.53 -27.47 15.39
N PHE A 387 -7.13 -27.43 14.12
CA PHE A 387 -6.83 -28.66 13.38
C PHE A 387 -5.38 -29.11 13.50
N ILE A 388 -4.41 -28.20 13.68
CA ILE A 388 -2.97 -28.46 13.62
C ILE A 388 -2.39 -28.34 15.02
N PHE A 389 -1.58 -29.33 15.39
CA PHE A 389 -0.97 -29.37 16.72
C PHE A 389 0.37 -30.11 16.70
N ARG A 390 1.19 -29.80 17.69
CA ARG A 390 2.37 -30.60 18.02
C ARG A 390 2.03 -31.49 19.20
N PRO A 391 2.15 -32.83 19.07
CA PRO A 391 1.91 -33.75 20.19
C PRO A 391 2.89 -33.49 21.32
N ILE A 392 2.42 -33.44 22.56
CA ILE A 392 3.28 -33.38 23.75
C ILE A 392 3.87 -34.76 24.11
N HIS A 393 3.10 -35.79 23.85
CA HIS A 393 3.50 -37.20 23.90
C HIS A 393 2.56 -38.02 23.00
N SER A 394 2.87 -39.31 22.84
CA SER A 394 2.04 -40.27 22.11
C SER A 394 2.22 -41.68 22.67
N ASP A 395 1.19 -42.52 22.55
CA ASP A 395 1.24 -43.97 22.75
C ASP A 395 1.03 -44.71 21.41
N ASP A 396 0.66 -45.96 21.42
CA ASP A 396 0.48 -46.74 20.19
C ASP A 396 -0.71 -46.25 19.33
N LEU A 397 -1.78 -45.74 19.95
CA LEU A 397 -3.05 -45.42 19.30
C LEU A 397 -3.31 -43.93 19.20
N TYR A 398 -2.76 -43.11 20.11
CA TYR A 398 -3.13 -41.70 20.26
C TYR A 398 -1.94 -40.76 20.22
N TYR A 399 -2.17 -39.56 19.67
CA TYR A 399 -1.42 -38.33 19.94
C TYR A 399 -2.12 -37.55 21.04
N TYR A 400 -1.36 -36.86 21.88
CA TYR A 400 -1.88 -36.05 22.96
C TYR A 400 -1.53 -34.58 22.73
N LEU A 401 -2.52 -33.71 22.73
CA LEU A 401 -2.33 -32.28 22.62
C LEU A 401 -2.88 -31.52 23.85
N ILE A 402 -2.28 -30.40 24.22
CA ILE A 402 -2.83 -29.48 25.21
C ILE A 402 -3.42 -28.27 24.50
N LYS A 403 -4.68 -27.94 24.84
CA LYS A 403 -5.32 -26.71 24.40
C LYS A 403 -6.22 -26.17 25.52
N ASP A 404 -6.11 -24.85 25.78
CA ASP A 404 -6.84 -24.16 26.85
C ASP A 404 -6.65 -24.83 28.23
N GLY A 405 -5.43 -25.33 28.51
CA GLY A 405 -5.05 -25.99 29.75
C GLY A 405 -5.61 -27.40 29.93
N LYS A 406 -6.23 -27.97 28.91
CA LYS A 406 -6.78 -29.33 28.91
C LYS A 406 -6.05 -30.22 27.92
N GLU A 407 -5.77 -31.45 28.32
CA GLU A 407 -5.19 -32.50 27.47
C GLU A 407 -6.31 -33.26 26.72
N TYR A 408 -6.06 -33.48 25.42
CA TYR A 408 -6.95 -34.20 24.52
C TYR A 408 -6.19 -35.31 23.81
N PRO A 409 -6.59 -36.58 23.97
CA PRO A 409 -6.14 -37.67 23.11
C PRO A 409 -6.84 -37.59 21.75
N ILE A 410 -6.08 -37.81 20.68
CA ILE A 410 -6.55 -37.82 19.28
C ILE A 410 -6.08 -39.10 18.62
N GLU A 411 -6.96 -39.82 17.95
CA GLU A 411 -6.63 -41.05 17.23
C GLU A 411 -5.56 -40.79 16.16
N LYS A 412 -4.47 -41.54 16.17
CA LYS A 412 -3.39 -41.43 15.18
C LYS A 412 -3.87 -41.65 13.76
N ALA A 413 -4.83 -42.56 13.58
CA ALA A 413 -5.35 -42.95 12.27
C ALA A 413 -6.07 -41.82 11.51
N ILE A 414 -6.60 -40.80 12.22
CA ILE A 414 -7.21 -39.63 11.58
C ILE A 414 -6.19 -38.50 11.35
N CYS A 415 -4.97 -38.64 11.86
CA CYS A 415 -3.95 -37.60 11.75
C CYS A 415 -3.03 -37.83 10.55
N ARG A 416 -2.61 -36.73 9.92
CA ARG A 416 -1.55 -36.73 8.91
C ARG A 416 -0.43 -35.82 9.34
N ASP A 417 0.74 -36.03 8.75
CA ASP A 417 1.90 -35.16 8.96
C ASP A 417 1.77 -33.87 8.17
N ILE A 418 2.12 -32.77 8.81
CA ILE A 418 2.03 -31.45 8.19
C ILE A 418 3.19 -30.56 8.65
N ILE A 419 3.61 -29.64 7.80
CA ILE A 419 4.68 -28.71 8.12
C ILE A 419 4.38 -27.31 7.59
N LYS A 420 4.95 -26.30 8.24
CA LYS A 420 4.80 -24.88 7.89
C LYS A 420 6.07 -24.36 7.18
N PRO A 421 6.09 -24.21 5.85
CA PRO A 421 7.27 -23.72 5.13
C PRO A 421 7.78 -22.35 5.59
N ASN A 422 6.90 -21.46 6.05
CA ASN A 422 7.27 -20.11 6.48
C ASN A 422 8.29 -20.03 7.63
N ILE A 423 8.47 -21.11 8.37
CA ILE A 423 9.38 -21.14 9.52
C ILE A 423 10.61 -22.03 9.29
N LEU A 424 10.70 -22.65 8.11
CA LEU A 424 11.81 -23.52 7.74
C LEU A 424 12.90 -22.72 7.03
N LYS A 425 14.16 -23.00 7.39
CA LYS A 425 15.35 -22.47 6.72
C LYS A 425 16.24 -23.57 6.16
N THR A 426 16.31 -24.72 6.84
CA THR A 426 17.15 -25.86 6.44
C THR A 426 16.39 -27.17 6.62
N GLU A 427 16.92 -28.25 6.01
CA GLU A 427 16.38 -29.60 6.11
C GLU A 427 16.48 -30.18 7.53
N GLU A 428 17.50 -29.80 8.28
CA GLU A 428 17.76 -30.29 9.64
C GLU A 428 16.66 -29.84 10.62
N GLU A 429 15.95 -28.76 10.30
CA GLU A 429 14.86 -28.24 11.12
C GLU A 429 13.54 -29.03 10.96
N ILE A 430 13.42 -29.88 9.93
CA ILE A 430 12.18 -30.61 9.62
C ILE A 430 11.68 -31.44 10.82
N PRO A 431 12.50 -32.31 11.45
CA PRO A 431 12.01 -33.14 12.55
C PRO A 431 11.49 -32.34 13.75
N GLU A 432 12.12 -31.22 14.04
CA GLU A 432 11.72 -30.35 15.14
C GLU A 432 10.42 -29.58 14.83
N LYS A 433 10.18 -29.23 13.56
CA LYS A 433 9.06 -28.39 13.13
C LYS A 433 7.90 -29.16 12.50
N GLU A 434 7.98 -30.50 12.45
CA GLU A 434 6.87 -31.34 12.03
C GLU A 434 5.70 -31.27 13.02
N GLU A 435 4.50 -31.15 12.50
CA GLU A 435 3.24 -31.10 13.24
C GLU A 435 2.28 -32.19 12.74
N LYS A 436 1.17 -32.38 13.44
CA LYS A 436 0.08 -33.28 13.06
C LYS A 436 -1.17 -32.44 12.76
N ILE A 437 -1.96 -32.92 11.80
CA ILE A 437 -3.25 -32.32 11.47
C ILE A 437 -4.35 -33.39 11.59
N ILE A 438 -5.44 -33.05 12.25
CA ILE A 438 -6.67 -33.84 12.22
C ILE A 438 -7.25 -33.69 10.82
N SER A 439 -7.25 -34.77 10.03
CA SER A 439 -7.66 -34.76 8.62
C SER A 439 -8.92 -35.60 8.42
N PRO A 440 -10.13 -35.03 8.49
CA PRO A 440 -11.38 -35.76 8.37
C PRO A 440 -11.72 -36.13 6.91
N TYR A 441 -10.75 -36.75 6.23
CA TYR A 441 -10.83 -37.16 4.83
C TYR A 441 -10.31 -38.60 4.69
N ASP A 442 -10.97 -39.37 3.81
CA ASP A 442 -10.60 -40.74 3.51
C ASP A 442 -9.35 -40.87 2.60
N SER A 443 -8.98 -42.07 2.23
CA SER A 443 -7.83 -42.34 1.34
C SER A 443 -8.02 -41.79 -0.08
N GLU A 444 -9.24 -41.54 -0.51
CA GLU A 444 -9.59 -40.92 -1.79
C GLU A 444 -9.75 -39.40 -1.66
N HIS A 445 -9.45 -38.85 -0.48
CA HIS A 445 -9.54 -37.41 -0.16
C HIS A 445 -10.97 -36.85 -0.12
N ASN A 446 -11.99 -37.72 0.01
CA ASN A 446 -13.35 -37.31 0.24
C ASN A 446 -13.59 -37.02 1.72
N LEU A 447 -14.42 -36.02 2.01
CA LEU A 447 -14.81 -35.74 3.39
C LEU A 447 -15.59 -36.94 3.96
N ILE A 448 -15.14 -37.47 5.09
CA ILE A 448 -15.81 -38.59 5.76
C ILE A 448 -17.16 -38.13 6.33
N LYS A 449 -18.15 -39.02 6.30
CA LYS A 449 -19.49 -38.73 6.83
C LYS A 449 -19.45 -38.56 8.36
N GLU A 450 -20.30 -37.71 8.90
CA GLU A 450 -20.28 -37.34 10.32
C GLU A 450 -20.51 -38.56 11.24
N ASP A 451 -21.46 -39.41 10.90
CA ASP A 451 -21.72 -40.64 11.68
C ASP A 451 -20.51 -41.57 11.71
N PHE A 452 -19.83 -41.75 10.58
CA PHE A 452 -18.59 -42.54 10.50
C PHE A 452 -17.48 -41.87 11.32
N PHE A 453 -17.33 -40.52 11.24
CA PHE A 453 -16.33 -39.79 12.02
C PHE A 453 -16.55 -39.97 13.52
N LEU A 454 -17.80 -39.84 13.97
CA LEU A 454 -18.15 -40.03 15.37
C LEU A 454 -17.91 -41.47 15.86
N GLN A 455 -18.15 -42.49 15.00
CA GLN A 455 -18.00 -43.91 15.34
C GLN A 455 -16.53 -44.33 15.39
N GLU A 456 -15.75 -44.03 14.35
CA GLU A 456 -14.38 -44.51 14.19
C GLU A 456 -13.32 -43.62 14.87
N TYR A 457 -13.59 -42.33 15.03
CA TYR A 457 -12.65 -41.36 15.61
C TYR A 457 -13.34 -40.48 16.67
N PRO A 458 -13.94 -41.09 17.71
CA PRO A 458 -14.77 -40.35 18.68
C PRO A 458 -14.04 -39.29 19.49
N LEU A 459 -12.72 -39.44 19.70
CA LEU A 459 -11.94 -38.48 20.47
C LEU A 459 -11.64 -37.23 19.64
N ALA A 460 -11.19 -37.41 18.40
CA ALA A 460 -10.99 -36.30 17.45
C ALA A 460 -12.29 -35.57 17.17
N TYR A 461 -13.42 -36.29 17.00
CA TYR A 461 -14.72 -35.67 16.79
C TYR A 461 -15.14 -34.79 17.99
N ARG A 462 -15.05 -35.33 19.23
CA ARG A 462 -15.38 -34.60 20.47
C ARG A 462 -14.48 -33.39 20.68
N TYR A 463 -13.20 -33.52 20.35
CA TYR A 463 -12.27 -32.41 20.40
C TYR A 463 -12.71 -31.30 19.43
N LEU A 464 -12.94 -31.58 18.15
CA LEU A 464 -13.40 -30.59 17.17
C LEU A 464 -14.76 -29.99 17.57
N GLN A 465 -15.68 -30.81 18.13
CA GLN A 465 -16.98 -30.35 18.62
C GLN A 465 -16.85 -29.32 19.76
N THR A 466 -15.84 -29.47 20.62
CA THR A 466 -15.54 -28.47 21.68
C THR A 466 -15.25 -27.10 21.08
N TYR A 467 -14.63 -27.04 19.90
CA TYR A 467 -14.26 -25.81 19.20
C TYR A 467 -15.21 -25.46 18.04
N ARG A 468 -16.38 -26.08 17.95
CA ARG A 468 -17.35 -25.88 16.86
C ARG A 468 -17.70 -24.41 16.63
N LYS A 469 -17.85 -23.61 17.68
CA LYS A 469 -18.14 -22.16 17.55
C LYS A 469 -17.05 -21.41 16.75
N ILE A 470 -15.78 -21.80 16.90
CA ILE A 470 -14.67 -21.22 16.12
C ILE A 470 -14.75 -21.69 14.67
N LEU A 471 -15.08 -22.97 14.46
CA LEU A 471 -15.21 -23.54 13.12
C LEU A 471 -16.39 -22.96 12.34
N ASP A 472 -17.52 -22.76 12.99
CA ASP A 472 -18.73 -22.13 12.40
C ASP A 472 -18.53 -20.64 12.08
N ALA A 473 -17.63 -19.94 12.81
CA ALA A 473 -17.33 -18.53 12.59
C ALA A 473 -16.34 -18.26 11.42
N ARG A 474 -15.80 -19.29 10.76
CA ARG A 474 -14.90 -19.14 9.60
C ARG A 474 -15.61 -18.40 8.47
N ASP A 475 -14.83 -17.58 7.71
CA ASP A 475 -15.36 -16.71 6.66
C ASP A 475 -16.60 -15.89 7.11
N LYS A 476 -16.57 -15.40 8.37
CA LYS A 476 -17.67 -14.65 9.02
C LYS A 476 -18.98 -15.44 9.18
N GLY A 477 -18.91 -16.77 9.17
CA GLY A 477 -20.07 -17.66 9.25
C GLY A 477 -20.81 -17.88 7.93
N GLU A 478 -20.27 -17.38 6.82
CA GLU A 478 -20.89 -17.46 5.48
C GLU A 478 -20.28 -18.58 4.61
N GLY A 479 -19.24 -19.27 5.10
CA GLY A 479 -18.53 -20.31 4.33
C GLY A 479 -19.30 -21.63 4.29
N ASP A 480 -19.49 -22.19 3.08
CA ASP A 480 -19.96 -23.59 2.90
C ASP A 480 -18.77 -24.49 2.60
N TYR A 481 -18.49 -25.44 3.50
CA TYR A 481 -17.38 -26.38 3.41
C TYR A 481 -17.84 -27.83 3.28
N GLY A 482 -19.16 -28.07 3.16
CA GLY A 482 -19.77 -29.40 3.12
C GLY A 482 -20.05 -30.00 4.51
N ALA A 483 -19.24 -29.66 5.53
CA ALA A 483 -19.51 -29.96 6.95
C ALA A 483 -18.74 -28.99 7.85
N TRP A 484 -19.20 -28.82 9.08
CA TRP A 484 -18.60 -27.91 10.06
C TRP A 484 -17.16 -28.30 10.44
N TYR A 485 -16.79 -29.57 10.33
CA TYR A 485 -15.45 -30.14 10.60
C TYR A 485 -14.55 -30.20 9.36
N ALA A 486 -15.02 -29.80 8.18
CA ALA A 486 -14.20 -29.78 6.96
C ALA A 486 -13.17 -28.65 6.97
N PHE A 487 -12.13 -28.77 6.14
CA PHE A 487 -11.19 -27.66 5.91
C PHE A 487 -11.85 -26.55 5.08
N GLY A 488 -11.36 -25.33 5.23
CA GLY A 488 -11.84 -24.22 4.41
C GLY A 488 -11.47 -24.35 2.94
N ARG A 489 -10.29 -24.92 2.65
CA ARG A 489 -9.81 -25.20 1.27
C ARG A 489 -8.96 -26.44 1.25
N THR A 490 -9.26 -27.36 0.32
CA THR A 490 -8.66 -28.70 0.22
C THR A 490 -7.72 -28.86 -0.98
N GLN A 491 -7.37 -27.78 -1.70
CA GLN A 491 -6.64 -27.84 -2.98
C GLN A 491 -5.31 -28.61 -2.96
N ALA A 492 -4.72 -28.82 -1.79
CA ALA A 492 -3.44 -29.52 -1.63
C ALA A 492 -3.54 -30.83 -0.84
N ILE A 493 -4.75 -31.31 -0.53
CA ILE A 493 -4.93 -32.48 0.33
C ILE A 493 -4.50 -33.79 -0.37
N ALA A 494 -4.61 -33.81 -1.71
CA ALA A 494 -4.23 -34.94 -2.56
C ALA A 494 -2.76 -34.86 -3.02
N ASP A 495 -2.04 -33.80 -2.65
CA ASP A 495 -0.69 -33.60 -3.15
C ASP A 495 0.29 -34.59 -2.50
N ASN A 496 0.87 -35.43 -3.34
CA ASN A 496 1.86 -36.44 -2.95
C ASN A 496 3.05 -36.34 -3.91
N GLY A 497 4.26 -36.34 -3.41
CA GLY A 497 5.47 -36.26 -4.22
C GLY A 497 6.64 -35.58 -3.51
N LEU A 498 7.83 -35.74 -4.07
CA LEU A 498 9.01 -34.99 -3.64
C LEU A 498 8.79 -33.52 -3.90
N LYS A 499 9.29 -32.65 -3.02
CA LYS A 499 9.01 -31.22 -3.14
C LYS A 499 10.09 -30.33 -2.53
N LEU A 500 10.19 -29.10 -3.05
CA LEU A 500 10.91 -27.99 -2.43
C LEU A 500 9.90 -27.07 -1.74
N LEU A 501 10.07 -26.87 -0.45
CA LEU A 501 9.25 -25.99 0.38
C LEU A 501 9.83 -24.58 0.37
N PHE A 502 8.99 -23.55 0.32
CA PHE A 502 9.44 -22.16 0.45
C PHE A 502 8.37 -21.26 1.09
N PRO A 503 8.77 -20.16 1.76
CA PRO A 503 7.87 -19.29 2.51
C PRO A 503 7.08 -18.31 1.61
N TYR A 504 6.03 -17.68 2.17
CA TYR A 504 5.34 -16.54 1.54
C TYR A 504 6.16 -15.26 1.55
N MET A 505 6.98 -15.08 2.58
CA MET A 505 7.83 -13.90 2.77
C MET A 505 9.17 -14.36 3.33
N SER A 506 10.26 -13.78 2.81
CA SER A 506 11.61 -14.03 3.30
C SER A 506 12.51 -12.82 3.04
N ASP A 507 13.56 -12.69 3.82
CA ASP A 507 14.68 -11.76 3.63
C ASP A 507 15.68 -12.27 2.59
N LEU A 508 15.86 -13.60 2.56
CA LEU A 508 16.71 -14.32 1.60
C LEU A 508 15.92 -15.51 1.02
N PRO A 509 16.31 -16.03 -0.14
CA PRO A 509 15.72 -17.24 -0.69
C PRO A 509 16.08 -18.47 0.17
N HIS A 510 15.09 -19.09 0.76
CA HIS A 510 15.18 -20.34 1.52
C HIS A 510 14.30 -21.39 0.88
N PHE A 511 14.91 -22.45 0.39
CA PHE A 511 14.23 -23.59 -0.21
C PHE A 511 14.64 -24.86 0.50
N VAL A 512 13.68 -25.59 1.05
CA VAL A 512 13.93 -26.80 1.87
C VAL A 512 13.43 -28.02 1.13
N TYR A 513 14.31 -28.98 0.86
CA TYR A 513 13.93 -30.25 0.23
C TYR A 513 13.18 -31.14 1.19
N MET A 514 12.01 -31.63 0.78
CA MET A 514 11.14 -32.52 1.54
C MET A 514 11.04 -33.89 0.84
N PRO A 515 11.76 -34.92 1.34
CA PRO A 515 11.72 -36.27 0.76
C PRO A 515 10.43 -37.02 1.11
N LYS A 516 9.74 -36.65 2.21
CA LYS A 516 8.51 -37.30 2.66
C LYS A 516 7.36 -36.87 1.74
N LYS A 517 6.98 -37.78 0.84
CA LYS A 517 6.05 -37.52 -0.25
C LYS A 517 4.66 -37.12 0.23
N ASP A 518 4.16 -37.74 1.30
CA ASP A 518 2.82 -37.57 1.88
C ASP A 518 2.73 -36.40 2.89
N MET A 519 3.86 -35.71 3.19
CA MET A 519 3.89 -34.57 4.07
C MET A 519 3.01 -33.45 3.50
N LEU A 520 1.98 -33.06 4.24
CA LEU A 520 1.15 -31.91 3.92
C LEU A 520 1.86 -30.60 4.27
N ILE A 521 1.43 -29.52 3.65
CA ILE A 521 1.95 -28.17 3.95
C ILE A 521 0.83 -27.19 4.21
N TYR A 522 1.12 -26.17 5.02
CA TYR A 522 0.24 -25.02 5.25
C TYR A 522 1.04 -23.73 5.41
N CYS A 523 0.45 -22.58 5.12
CA CYS A 523 1.14 -21.27 5.22
C CYS A 523 2.50 -21.27 4.51
N GLY A 524 2.52 -21.59 3.21
CA GLY A 524 3.71 -21.61 2.37
C GLY A 524 3.42 -22.25 1.03
N TYR A 525 4.47 -22.48 0.26
CA TYR A 525 4.42 -23.05 -1.08
C TYR A 525 5.31 -24.29 -1.19
N ALA A 526 5.00 -25.11 -2.20
CA ALA A 526 5.87 -26.22 -2.62
C ALA A 526 6.01 -26.25 -4.15
N ILE A 527 7.21 -26.60 -4.61
CA ILE A 527 7.51 -26.95 -6.00
C ILE A 527 7.65 -28.47 -6.06
N TYR A 528 6.87 -29.13 -6.91
CA TYR A 528 6.85 -30.59 -7.05
C TYR A 528 7.64 -31.05 -8.26
N ASN A 529 8.39 -32.16 -8.11
CA ASN A 529 9.01 -32.90 -9.19
C ASN A 529 9.30 -34.35 -8.73
N ASP A 530 9.28 -35.31 -9.66
CA ASP A 530 9.52 -36.74 -9.32
C ASP A 530 11.02 -37.06 -9.18
N SER A 531 11.91 -36.19 -9.67
CA SER A 531 13.35 -36.35 -9.59
C SER A 531 13.93 -35.55 -8.41
N GLU A 532 14.54 -36.27 -7.47
CA GLU A 532 15.31 -35.66 -6.37
C GLU A 532 16.46 -34.81 -6.90
N THR A 533 17.23 -35.33 -7.86
CA THR A 533 18.36 -34.62 -8.45
C THR A 533 17.93 -33.30 -9.06
N GLU A 534 16.79 -33.28 -9.77
CA GLU A 534 16.23 -32.06 -10.35
C GLU A 534 15.81 -31.05 -9.27
N LEU A 535 15.20 -31.52 -8.18
CA LEU A 535 14.83 -30.64 -7.06
C LEU A 535 16.05 -30.06 -6.33
N LEU A 536 17.08 -30.87 -6.10
CA LEU A 536 18.32 -30.40 -5.47
C LEU A 536 19.09 -29.42 -6.36
N PHE A 537 19.12 -29.67 -7.68
CA PHE A 537 19.66 -28.72 -8.66
C PHE A 537 18.86 -27.40 -8.63
N LEU A 538 17.53 -27.50 -8.70
CA LEU A 538 16.64 -26.34 -8.66
C LEU A 538 16.83 -25.52 -7.37
N LYS A 539 17.01 -26.18 -6.24
CA LYS A 539 17.33 -25.52 -4.96
C LYS A 539 18.59 -24.64 -5.09
N ARG A 540 19.67 -25.16 -5.68
CA ARG A 540 20.91 -24.38 -5.89
C ARG A 540 20.67 -23.13 -6.75
N VAL A 541 19.87 -23.25 -7.81
CA VAL A 541 19.50 -22.11 -8.68
C VAL A 541 18.65 -21.09 -7.93
N LEU A 542 17.64 -21.55 -7.18
CA LEU A 542 16.72 -20.65 -6.48
C LEU A 542 17.31 -20.03 -5.20
N GLU A 543 18.40 -20.58 -4.66
CA GLU A 543 19.13 -19.97 -3.54
C GLU A 543 20.32 -19.10 -4.00
N SER A 544 20.51 -18.96 -5.33
CA SER A 544 21.58 -18.14 -5.88
C SER A 544 21.35 -16.63 -5.73
N SER A 545 22.44 -15.87 -5.83
CA SER A 545 22.40 -14.41 -5.88
C SER A 545 21.59 -13.86 -7.06
N VAL A 546 21.46 -14.61 -8.16
CA VAL A 546 20.64 -14.24 -9.33
C VAL A 546 19.16 -14.25 -8.98
N PHE A 547 18.68 -15.28 -8.29
CA PHE A 547 17.30 -15.38 -7.87
C PHE A 547 16.97 -14.36 -6.76
N ASP A 548 17.86 -14.17 -5.78
CA ASP A 548 17.73 -13.15 -4.74
C ASP A 548 17.61 -11.74 -5.35
N TYR A 549 18.49 -11.42 -6.29
CA TYR A 549 18.42 -10.16 -7.05
C TYR A 549 17.11 -10.00 -7.80
N TYR A 550 16.66 -11.07 -8.48
CA TYR A 550 15.38 -11.08 -9.20
C TYR A 550 14.21 -10.78 -8.26
N MET A 551 14.12 -11.51 -7.13
CA MET A 551 13.06 -11.31 -6.14
C MET A 551 13.06 -9.90 -5.54
N LYS A 552 14.23 -9.36 -5.20
CA LYS A 552 14.36 -8.00 -4.65
C LYS A 552 13.91 -6.90 -5.61
N ASN A 553 14.04 -7.13 -6.92
CA ASN A 553 13.69 -6.14 -7.93
C ASN A 553 12.28 -6.34 -8.55
N THR A 554 11.68 -7.54 -8.46
CA THR A 554 10.40 -7.84 -9.10
C THR A 554 9.26 -8.05 -8.11
N SER A 555 9.53 -8.47 -6.88
CA SER A 555 8.50 -8.77 -5.91
C SER A 555 8.11 -7.56 -5.05
N LYS A 556 7.11 -7.75 -4.18
CA LYS A 556 6.65 -6.72 -3.25
C LYS A 556 7.55 -6.71 -2.02
N PRO A 557 8.18 -5.56 -1.70
CA PRO A 557 8.92 -5.39 -0.47
C PRO A 557 8.00 -5.21 0.74
N TYR A 558 8.51 -5.60 1.91
CA TYR A 558 7.92 -5.34 3.23
C TYR A 558 8.92 -4.59 4.11
N SER A 559 8.42 -3.97 5.19
CA SER A 559 9.31 -3.35 6.20
C SER A 559 10.30 -4.38 6.75
N THR A 560 11.50 -3.97 7.09
CA THR A 560 12.57 -4.83 7.65
C THR A 560 13.33 -5.73 6.66
N GLY A 561 13.30 -5.42 5.35
CA GLY A 561 14.10 -6.15 4.34
C GLY A 561 13.52 -7.48 3.87
N TYR A 562 12.24 -7.75 4.18
CA TYR A 562 11.52 -8.93 3.69
C TYR A 562 10.87 -8.65 2.33
N TYR A 563 10.78 -9.72 1.51
CA TYR A 563 10.15 -9.68 0.19
C TYR A 563 9.08 -10.75 0.06
N SER A 564 8.10 -10.53 -0.82
CA SER A 564 7.06 -11.51 -1.11
C SER A 564 7.58 -12.60 -2.04
N TYR A 565 7.50 -13.84 -1.60
CA TYR A 565 7.77 -15.03 -2.41
C TYR A 565 6.46 -15.67 -2.92
N ALA A 566 5.40 -14.88 -3.03
CA ALA A 566 4.14 -15.39 -3.56
C ALA A 566 4.30 -15.92 -4.99
N LYS A 567 3.55 -16.98 -5.33
CA LYS A 567 3.63 -17.71 -6.60
C LYS A 567 3.64 -16.81 -7.83
N ASN A 568 2.87 -15.71 -7.82
CA ASN A 568 2.79 -14.77 -8.95
C ASN A 568 4.11 -14.04 -9.23
N TYR A 569 5.00 -13.89 -8.25
CA TYR A 569 6.33 -13.30 -8.44
C TYR A 569 7.38 -14.35 -8.85
N VAL A 570 7.36 -15.51 -8.18
CA VAL A 570 8.35 -16.57 -8.37
C VAL A 570 8.22 -17.23 -9.75
N LYS A 571 7.00 -17.41 -10.25
CA LYS A 571 6.69 -18.18 -11.46
C LYS A 571 7.31 -17.66 -12.76
N SER A 572 7.62 -16.36 -12.84
CA SER A 572 8.17 -15.74 -14.06
C SER A 572 9.70 -15.79 -14.14
N PHE A 573 10.38 -16.33 -13.12
CA PHE A 573 11.81 -16.54 -13.17
C PHE A 573 12.16 -17.57 -14.25
N GLY A 574 12.95 -17.19 -15.26
CA GLY A 574 13.35 -18.07 -16.34
C GLY A 574 14.43 -19.05 -15.87
N ILE A 575 14.20 -20.34 -16.07
CA ILE A 575 15.16 -21.39 -15.73
C ILE A 575 16.10 -21.59 -16.93
N TYR A 576 17.35 -21.15 -16.77
CA TYR A 576 18.37 -21.35 -17.79
C TYR A 576 18.49 -22.85 -18.18
N PRO A 577 18.56 -23.21 -19.48
CA PRO A 577 18.56 -24.62 -19.92
C PRO A 577 19.93 -25.27 -19.74
N PHE A 578 20.32 -25.50 -18.49
CA PHE A 578 21.56 -26.20 -18.16
C PHE A 578 21.52 -27.65 -18.69
N SER A 579 22.64 -28.10 -19.31
CA SER A 579 22.82 -29.49 -19.68
C SER A 579 22.92 -30.39 -18.41
N GLU A 580 22.73 -31.69 -18.56
CA GLU A 580 22.85 -32.62 -17.42
C GLU A 580 24.26 -32.60 -16.80
N GLU A 581 25.32 -32.42 -17.61
CA GLU A 581 26.69 -32.26 -17.13
C GLU A 581 26.82 -30.97 -16.28
N GLN A 582 26.23 -29.87 -16.74
CA GLN A 582 26.24 -28.60 -16.00
C GLN A 582 25.45 -28.69 -14.70
N LYS A 583 24.32 -29.40 -14.69
CA LYS A 583 23.54 -29.65 -13.45
C LYS A 583 24.35 -30.47 -12.44
N GLN A 584 25.02 -31.55 -12.89
CA GLN A 584 25.89 -32.34 -12.03
C GLN A 584 27.08 -31.52 -11.52
N HIS A 585 27.64 -30.65 -12.36
CA HIS A 585 28.68 -29.73 -11.93
C HIS A 585 28.19 -28.78 -10.82
N ILE A 586 27.02 -28.12 -11.00
CA ILE A 586 26.43 -27.23 -9.98
C ILE A 586 26.17 -27.98 -8.67
N LEU A 587 25.74 -29.24 -8.72
CA LEU A 587 25.52 -30.08 -7.54
C LEU A 587 26.84 -30.44 -6.83
N SER A 588 27.95 -30.53 -7.56
CA SER A 588 29.27 -30.88 -7.00
C SER A 588 29.98 -29.71 -6.32
N ILE A 589 29.61 -28.46 -6.63
CA ILE A 589 30.23 -27.26 -6.05
C ILE A 589 29.89 -27.17 -4.55
N GLN A 590 30.91 -26.90 -3.72
CA GLN A 590 30.76 -26.88 -2.26
C GLN A 590 30.49 -25.47 -1.70
N THR A 591 30.96 -24.43 -2.35
CA THR A 591 30.85 -23.07 -1.84
C THR A 591 29.74 -22.28 -2.54
N LYS A 592 29.02 -21.47 -1.77
CA LYS A 592 27.96 -20.62 -2.32
C LYS A 592 28.49 -19.62 -3.36
N ASP A 593 29.66 -19.03 -3.11
CA ASP A 593 30.25 -18.02 -3.99
C ASP A 593 30.57 -18.59 -5.38
N GLU A 594 31.07 -19.83 -5.45
CA GLU A 594 31.35 -20.50 -6.72
C GLU A 594 30.06 -20.84 -7.48
N ILE A 595 29.00 -21.28 -6.76
CA ILE A 595 27.67 -21.50 -7.34
C ILE A 595 27.13 -20.19 -7.92
N ASP A 596 27.18 -19.12 -7.15
CA ASP A 596 26.70 -17.80 -7.54
C ASP A 596 27.44 -17.27 -8.77
N ASP A 597 28.75 -17.43 -8.83
CA ASP A 597 29.57 -17.04 -9.98
C ASP A 597 29.23 -17.84 -11.23
N TYR A 598 29.04 -19.14 -11.09
CA TYR A 598 28.66 -20.01 -12.21
C TYR A 598 27.30 -19.65 -12.77
N ILE A 599 26.30 -19.46 -11.90
CA ILE A 599 24.94 -19.12 -12.28
C ILE A 599 24.89 -17.69 -12.88
N ARG A 600 25.57 -16.69 -12.29
CA ARG A 600 25.65 -15.33 -12.83
C ARG A 600 26.21 -15.30 -14.27
N LYS A 601 27.25 -16.09 -14.54
CA LYS A 601 27.83 -16.21 -15.89
C LYS A 601 26.83 -16.82 -16.87
N ALA A 602 26.10 -17.85 -16.48
CA ALA A 602 25.08 -18.46 -17.33
C ALA A 602 23.97 -17.48 -17.69
N TYR A 603 23.45 -16.72 -16.72
CA TYR A 603 22.41 -15.71 -16.95
C TYR A 603 22.93 -14.41 -17.56
N ARG A 604 24.24 -14.21 -17.67
CA ARG A 604 24.90 -13.01 -18.20
C ARG A 604 24.44 -11.73 -17.50
N VAL A 605 24.29 -11.77 -16.19
CA VAL A 605 23.86 -10.63 -15.37
C VAL A 605 25.02 -10.06 -14.56
N SER A 606 25.03 -8.73 -14.48
CA SER A 606 25.98 -7.99 -13.63
C SER A 606 25.21 -7.48 -12.41
N ILE A 607 25.38 -8.15 -11.26
CA ILE A 607 24.64 -7.89 -10.02
C ILE A 607 25.59 -7.84 -8.83
#